data_6ab1752c9f8e21302369b224fc4a2f0b
#
_entry.id   6ab1752c9f8e21302369b224fc4a2f0b
#
_cell.length_a   1.000
_cell.length_b   1.000
_cell.length_c   1.000
_cell.angle_alpha   90.00
_cell.angle_beta   90.00
_cell.angle_gamma   90.00
#
_symmetry.space_group_name_H-M   'P 1'
#
loop_
_entity.id
_entity.type
_entity.pdbx_description
1 polymer ?
#
loop_
_entity_poly.entity_id
_entity_poly.type
_entity_poly.pdbx_seq_one_letter_code
_entity_poly.pdbx_strand_id
1 'polypeptide(L)'
;MSTLYNIEEEIIQMYNEAAAALHTTLNEIDKWLDFYDHSVEGEEDLAKYEEAMAEYTRHMVLLEKKAIGQSQQFCRMAGNALCHNLDVNLELLTKAMAYRNL
;
A
#
# COMPACT_ATOMS: atom_id res chain seq x y z
N MET A 1 24.02 32.88 2.19
CA MET A 1 22.69 32.31 2.16
C MET A 1 22.62 31.31 1.06
N SER A 2 22.03 30.27 1.34
CA SER A 2 21.82 29.31 0.31
C SER A 2 20.35 29.22 -0.01
N THR A 3 20.04 29.51 -1.23
CA THR A 3 18.74 29.22 -1.77
C THR A 3 18.82 28.00 -2.65
N LEU A 4 19.92 27.29 -2.54
CA LEU A 4 20.08 26.10 -3.32
C LEU A 4 19.07 25.07 -2.92
N TYR A 5 18.32 24.66 -3.90
CA TYR A 5 17.33 23.62 -3.78
C TYR A 5 18.05 22.28 -3.64
N ASN A 6 17.78 21.58 -2.53
CA ASN A 6 18.37 20.27 -2.33
C ASN A 6 17.46 19.20 -2.91
N ILE A 7 17.76 18.78 -4.14
CA ILE A 7 16.99 17.79 -4.87
C ILE A 7 16.96 16.45 -4.13
N GLU A 8 18.09 16.05 -3.53
CA GLU A 8 18.14 14.78 -2.80
C GLU A 8 17.22 14.76 -1.59
N GLU A 9 17.18 15.85 -0.81
CA GLU A 9 16.28 15.94 0.33
C GLU A 9 14.83 15.87 -0.09
N GLU A 10 14.47 16.52 -1.18
CA GLU A 10 13.11 16.48 -1.69
C GLU A 10 12.75 15.09 -2.19
N ILE A 11 13.64 14.41 -2.90
CA ILE A 11 13.42 13.05 -3.37
C ILE A 11 13.21 12.11 -2.19
N ILE A 12 14.04 12.24 -1.14
CA ILE A 12 13.92 11.45 0.08
C ILE A 12 12.57 11.68 0.74
N GLN A 13 12.15 12.94 0.85
CA GLN A 13 10.87 13.30 1.47
C GLN A 13 9.70 12.72 0.70
N MET A 14 9.68 12.88 -0.62
CA MET A 14 8.61 12.35 -1.46
C MET A 14 8.57 10.83 -1.42
N TYR A 15 9.73 10.20 -1.42
CA TYR A 15 9.84 8.75 -1.27
C TYR A 15 9.27 8.29 0.07
N ASN A 16 9.68 8.93 1.16
CA ASN A 16 9.22 8.56 2.50
C ASN A 16 7.72 8.74 2.66
N GLU A 17 7.15 9.79 2.11
CA GLU A 17 5.70 10.02 2.15
C GLU A 17 4.96 8.94 1.38
N ALA A 18 5.43 8.60 0.20
CA ALA A 18 4.82 7.54 -0.61
C ALA A 18 4.94 6.17 0.06
N ALA A 19 6.09 5.89 0.68
CA ALA A 19 6.32 4.65 1.40
C ALA A 19 5.39 4.53 2.61
N ALA A 20 5.26 5.59 3.40
CA ALA A 20 4.39 5.61 4.58
C ALA A 20 2.93 5.41 4.20
N ALA A 21 2.46 6.08 3.16
CA ALA A 21 1.08 5.96 2.69
C ALA A 21 0.78 4.54 2.24
N LEU A 22 1.65 3.95 1.43
CA LEU A 22 1.47 2.58 0.96
C LEU A 22 1.51 1.58 2.11
N HIS A 23 2.46 1.74 3.02
CA HIS A 23 2.60 0.85 4.18
C HIS A 23 1.33 0.84 5.04
N THR A 24 0.75 2.01 5.29
CA THR A 24 -0.50 2.13 6.04
C THR A 24 -1.64 1.37 5.35
N THR A 25 -1.77 1.52 4.04
CA THR A 25 -2.82 0.83 3.28
C THR A 25 -2.62 -0.69 3.29
N LEU A 26 -1.37 -1.16 3.12
CA LEU A 26 -1.09 -2.59 3.17
C LEU A 26 -1.38 -3.18 4.55
N ASN A 27 -1.12 -2.44 5.62
CA ASN A 27 -1.46 -2.87 6.97
C ASN A 27 -2.98 -2.98 7.17
N GLU A 28 -3.75 -2.08 6.59
CA GLU A 28 -5.21 -2.18 6.64
C GLU A 28 -5.72 -3.37 5.85
N ILE A 29 -5.12 -3.67 4.70
CA ILE A 29 -5.45 -4.87 3.92
C ILE A 29 -5.20 -6.11 4.78
N ASP A 30 -4.07 -6.19 5.47
CA ASP A 30 -3.75 -7.31 6.35
C ASP A 30 -4.80 -7.49 7.46
N LYS A 31 -5.31 -6.40 8.02
CA LYS A 31 -6.37 -6.46 9.03
C LYS A 31 -7.66 -7.04 8.46
N TRP A 32 -8.02 -6.70 7.23
CA TRP A 32 -9.21 -7.24 6.59
C TRP A 32 -9.04 -8.68 6.13
N LEU A 33 -7.84 -9.09 5.76
CA LEU A 33 -7.54 -10.50 5.52
C LEU A 33 -7.70 -11.31 6.80
N ASP A 34 -7.26 -10.76 7.93
CA ASP A 34 -7.44 -11.34 9.26
C ASP A 34 -8.94 -11.45 9.61
N PHE A 35 -9.70 -10.39 9.32
CA PHE A 35 -11.16 -10.40 9.50
C PHE A 35 -11.81 -11.53 8.68
N TYR A 36 -11.37 -11.70 7.43
CA TYR A 36 -11.88 -12.78 6.59
C TYR A 36 -11.63 -14.14 7.23
N ASP A 37 -10.41 -14.37 7.69
CA ASP A 37 -10.02 -15.65 8.29
C ASP A 37 -10.82 -15.97 9.56
N HIS A 38 -11.18 -14.95 10.34
CA HIS A 38 -11.82 -15.13 11.63
C HIS A 38 -13.35 -14.99 11.59
N SER A 39 -13.89 -14.26 10.64
CA SER A 39 -15.31 -13.91 10.63
C SER A 39 -16.07 -14.34 9.39
N VAL A 40 -15.39 -14.66 8.31
CA VAL A 40 -16.02 -15.08 7.05
C VAL A 40 -15.77 -16.56 6.77
N GLU A 41 -14.51 -16.95 6.73
CA GLU A 41 -14.12 -18.33 6.45
C GLU A 41 -14.61 -19.24 7.57
N GLY A 42 -15.31 -20.32 7.20
CA GLY A 42 -15.82 -21.27 8.17
C GLY A 42 -17.11 -20.86 8.87
N GLU A 43 -17.69 -19.70 8.57
CA GLU A 43 -18.95 -19.29 9.14
C GLU A 43 -20.08 -20.13 8.55
N GLU A 44 -20.80 -20.88 9.39
CA GLU A 44 -21.86 -21.78 8.97
C GLU A 44 -23.23 -21.12 8.88
N ASP A 45 -23.46 -20.04 9.62
CA ASP A 45 -24.71 -19.28 9.56
C ASP A 45 -24.73 -18.43 8.30
N LEU A 46 -25.65 -18.71 7.39
CA LEU A 46 -25.69 -18.03 6.09
C LEU A 46 -25.88 -16.52 6.22
N ALA A 47 -26.74 -16.07 7.11
CA ALA A 47 -26.98 -14.63 7.28
C ALA A 47 -25.74 -13.93 7.80
N LYS A 48 -25.04 -14.52 8.76
CA LYS A 48 -23.80 -13.97 9.29
C LYS A 48 -22.68 -13.98 8.25
N TYR A 49 -22.61 -15.07 7.47
CA TYR A 49 -21.64 -15.19 6.39
C TYR A 49 -21.82 -14.06 5.36
N GLU A 50 -23.07 -13.89 4.90
CA GLU A 50 -23.37 -12.87 3.89
C GLU A 50 -23.05 -11.45 4.38
N GLU A 51 -23.41 -11.17 5.64
CA GLU A 51 -23.12 -9.86 6.24
C GLU A 51 -21.60 -9.61 6.36
N ALA A 52 -20.86 -10.58 6.89
CA ALA A 52 -19.42 -10.48 7.05
C ALA A 52 -18.70 -10.39 5.70
N MET A 53 -19.15 -11.20 4.73
CA MET A 53 -18.57 -11.18 3.38
C MET A 53 -18.82 -9.84 2.67
N ALA A 54 -20.00 -9.27 2.83
CA ALA A 54 -20.34 -7.98 2.26
C ALA A 54 -19.45 -6.87 2.83
N GLU A 55 -19.23 -6.89 4.14
CA GLU A 55 -18.37 -5.93 4.80
C GLU A 55 -16.92 -6.06 4.36
N TYR A 56 -16.41 -7.29 4.33
CA TYR A 56 -15.04 -7.57 3.84
C TYR A 56 -14.87 -7.08 2.41
N THR A 57 -15.78 -7.44 1.51
CA THR A 57 -15.68 -7.06 0.10
C THR A 57 -15.71 -5.55 -0.08
N ARG A 58 -16.60 -4.86 0.63
CA ARG A 58 -16.72 -3.41 0.53
C ARG A 58 -15.40 -2.72 0.90
N HIS A 59 -14.76 -3.14 1.98
CA HIS A 59 -13.50 -2.55 2.42
C HIS A 59 -12.35 -2.94 1.50
N MET A 60 -12.28 -4.21 1.10
CA MET A 60 -11.17 -4.67 0.27
C MET A 60 -11.16 -4.04 -1.12
N VAL A 61 -12.31 -3.85 -1.73
CA VAL A 61 -12.41 -3.18 -3.04
C VAL A 61 -11.80 -1.78 -2.98
N LEU A 62 -12.13 -1.02 -1.95
CA LEU A 62 -11.61 0.34 -1.78
C LEU A 62 -10.10 0.33 -1.46
N LEU A 63 -9.68 -0.57 -0.58
CA LEU A 63 -8.28 -0.65 -0.17
C LEU A 63 -7.37 -1.12 -1.30
N GLU A 64 -7.80 -2.11 -2.09
CA GLU A 64 -7.02 -2.58 -3.23
C GLU A 64 -6.86 -1.50 -4.28
N LYS A 65 -7.93 -0.77 -4.57
CA LYS A 65 -7.88 0.35 -5.50
C LYS A 65 -6.90 1.42 -5.02
N LYS A 66 -6.96 1.75 -3.74
CA LYS A 66 -6.04 2.71 -3.11
C LYS A 66 -4.61 2.21 -3.17
N ALA A 67 -4.39 0.92 -2.87
CA ALA A 67 -3.06 0.31 -2.90
C ALA A 67 -2.46 0.34 -4.31
N ILE A 68 -3.25 0.12 -5.35
CA ILE A 68 -2.77 0.20 -6.74
C ILE A 68 -2.25 1.61 -7.06
N GLY A 69 -3.03 2.64 -6.75
CA GLY A 69 -2.61 4.03 -6.98
C GLY A 69 -1.38 4.42 -6.19
N GLN A 70 -1.34 4.05 -4.91
CA GLN A 70 -0.19 4.34 -4.04
C GLN A 70 1.05 3.54 -4.46
N SER A 71 0.87 2.34 -4.97
CA SER A 71 1.98 1.51 -5.48
C SER A 71 2.58 2.12 -6.73
N GLN A 72 1.78 2.65 -7.63
CA GLN A 72 2.25 3.36 -8.80
C GLN A 72 3.09 4.58 -8.40
N GLN A 73 2.61 5.34 -7.44
CA GLN A 73 3.31 6.51 -6.92
C GLN A 73 4.62 6.11 -6.23
N PHE A 74 4.58 5.09 -5.37
CA PHE A 74 5.77 4.61 -4.67
C PHE A 74 6.82 4.11 -5.66
N CYS A 75 6.45 3.35 -6.67
CA CYS A 75 7.40 2.87 -7.69
C CYS A 75 8.08 4.03 -8.41
N ARG A 76 7.34 5.10 -8.68
CA ARG A 76 7.91 6.30 -9.31
C ARG A 76 8.91 6.99 -8.39
N MET A 77 8.56 7.16 -7.11
CA MET A 77 9.46 7.79 -6.14
C MET A 77 10.68 6.93 -5.87
N ALA A 78 10.51 5.61 -5.80
CA ALA A 78 11.62 4.67 -5.64
C ALA A 78 12.57 4.71 -6.84
N GLY A 79 12.03 4.80 -8.05
CA GLY A 79 12.84 4.95 -9.26
C GLY A 79 13.69 6.22 -9.22
N ASN A 80 13.10 7.33 -8.80
CA ASN A 80 13.84 8.59 -8.64
C ASN A 80 14.96 8.45 -7.59
N ALA A 81 14.65 7.81 -6.46
CA ALA A 81 15.64 7.61 -5.40
C ALA A 81 16.80 6.75 -5.89
N LEU A 82 16.53 5.68 -6.62
CA LEU A 82 17.57 4.82 -7.17
C LEU A 82 18.43 5.54 -8.20
N CYS A 83 17.86 6.42 -9.01
CA CYS A 83 18.61 7.23 -9.96
C CYS A 83 19.60 8.17 -9.27
N HIS A 84 19.38 8.50 -8.02
CA HIS A 84 20.25 9.34 -7.20
C HIS A 84 21.09 8.52 -6.21
N ASN A 85 21.19 7.22 -6.41
CA ASN A 85 21.96 6.31 -5.56
C ASN A 85 21.50 6.31 -4.08
N LEU A 86 20.23 6.55 -3.86
CA LEU A 86 19.64 6.52 -2.52
C LEU A 86 19.09 5.12 -2.22
N ASP A 87 19.06 4.79 -0.93
CA ASP A 87 18.55 3.50 -0.49
C ASP A 87 17.03 3.43 -0.63
N VAL A 88 16.55 2.27 -1.06
CA VAL A 88 15.13 1.99 -1.24
C VAL A 88 14.77 0.72 -0.50
N ASN A 89 13.59 0.70 0.12
CA ASN A 89 13.07 -0.50 0.76
C ASN A 89 12.64 -1.50 -0.33
N LEU A 90 13.47 -2.50 -0.56
CA LEU A 90 13.25 -3.48 -1.64
C LEU A 90 12.05 -4.39 -1.36
N GLU A 91 11.79 -4.70 -0.10
CA GLU A 91 10.61 -5.51 0.26
C GLU A 91 9.32 -4.76 -0.09
N LEU A 92 9.24 -3.49 0.28
CA LEU A 92 8.08 -2.66 -0.04
C LEU A 92 7.97 -2.45 -1.55
N LEU A 93 9.09 -2.26 -2.24
CA LEU A 93 9.11 -2.11 -3.70
C LEU A 93 8.58 -3.36 -4.40
N THR A 94 8.95 -4.54 -3.93
CA THR A 94 8.45 -5.81 -4.48
C THR A 94 6.93 -5.90 -4.35
N LYS A 95 6.39 -5.55 -3.17
CA LYS A 95 4.94 -5.51 -2.95
C LYS A 95 4.25 -4.49 -3.85
N ALA A 96 4.84 -3.31 -3.97
CA ALA A 96 4.31 -2.25 -4.82
C ALA A 96 4.27 -2.64 -6.29
N MET A 97 5.30 -3.33 -6.77
CA MET A 97 5.34 -3.80 -8.15
C MET A 97 4.24 -4.82 -8.44
N ALA A 98 3.93 -5.68 -7.47
CA ALA A 98 2.83 -6.63 -7.60
C ALA A 98 1.48 -5.91 -7.74
N TYR A 99 1.21 -4.93 -6.88
CA TYR A 99 -0.03 -4.15 -6.94
C TYR A 99 -0.11 -3.27 -8.18
N ARG A 100 1.00 -2.66 -8.60
CA ARG A 100 1.04 -1.78 -9.77
C ARG A 100 0.53 -2.48 -11.03
N ASN A 101 0.75 -3.79 -11.12
CA ASN A 101 0.42 -4.58 -12.31
C ASN A 101 -0.99 -5.20 -12.26
N LEU A 102 -1.78 -4.89 -11.24
CA LEU A 102 -3.16 -5.40 -11.14
C LEU A 102 -4.15 -4.62 -11.99
#